data_fd1957e21e3a4f087b5b1b620b2fcaa1
#
_entry.id   fd1957e21e3a4f087b5b1b620b2fcaa1
#
_cell.length_a   1.000
_cell.length_b   1.000
_cell.length_c   1.000
_cell.angle_alpha   90.00
_cell.angle_beta   90.00
_cell.angle_gamma   90.00
#
_symmetry.space_group_name_H-M   'P 1'
#
loop_
_entity.id
_entity.type
_entity.pdbx_description
1 polymer ?
#
loop_
_entity_poly.entity_id
_entity_poly.type
_entity_poly.pdbx_seq_one_letter_code
_entity_poly.pdbx_strand_id
1 'polypeptide(L)'
;MSILDVLLTTDAAEAFTPQETTFKSRKLQRILKADKPVEITLRELPYKRFSDLIAKQFDKKGEFDYKSAMRAKALLAAEGIVDPNLKSEELREHFGAVTPADLAEKLFGAELNEIADILSDLSGFTQSDEEAEEEFNEIKNS
;
A
#
# COMPACT_ATOMS: atom_id res chain seq x y z
N MET A 1 -25.13 3.65 27.05
CA MET A 1 -25.11 2.58 26.05
C MET A 1 -23.68 2.03 25.94
N SER A 2 -23.51 0.73 26.08
CA SER A 2 -22.19 0.14 26.03
C SER A 2 -21.69 0.00 24.59
N ILE A 3 -20.37 -0.16 24.43
CA ILE A 3 -19.77 -0.41 23.10
C ILE A 3 -20.33 -1.69 22.50
N LEU A 4 -20.57 -2.71 23.34
CA LEU A 4 -21.18 -3.96 22.90
C LEU A 4 -22.54 -3.72 22.23
N ASP A 5 -23.39 -2.91 22.87
CA ASP A 5 -24.72 -2.61 22.34
C ASP A 5 -24.65 -1.90 21.00
N VAL A 6 -23.74 -0.94 20.87
CA VAL A 6 -23.54 -0.19 19.62
C VAL A 6 -23.05 -1.12 18.51
N LEU A 7 -22.08 -1.99 18.81
CA LEU A 7 -21.55 -2.94 17.84
C LEU A 7 -22.62 -3.91 17.34
N LEU A 8 -23.49 -4.37 18.24
CA LEU A 8 -24.55 -5.30 17.87
C LEU A 8 -25.62 -4.68 16.96
N THR A 9 -25.74 -3.35 16.95
CA THR A 9 -26.67 -2.64 16.06
C THR A 9 -26.05 -2.18 14.76
N THR A 10 -24.71 -2.35 14.61
CA THR A 10 -23.98 -1.97 13.41
C THR A 10 -24.18 -3.00 12.30
N ASP A 11 -24.37 -2.56 11.06
CA ASP A 11 -24.44 -3.46 9.91
C ASP A 11 -23.07 -4.10 9.69
N ALA A 12 -23.00 -5.43 9.82
CA ALA A 12 -21.74 -6.16 9.74
C ALA A 12 -21.09 -6.06 8.35
N ALA A 13 -21.88 -6.00 7.30
CA ALA A 13 -21.35 -5.89 5.93
C ALA A 13 -20.76 -4.50 5.68
N GLU A 14 -21.45 -3.45 6.14
CA GLU A 14 -20.97 -2.06 5.97
C GLU A 14 -19.77 -1.76 6.86
N ALA A 15 -19.72 -2.37 8.05
CA ALA A 15 -18.65 -2.13 9.03
C ALA A 15 -17.26 -2.41 8.46
N PHE A 16 -17.14 -3.35 7.54
CA PHE A 16 -15.87 -3.79 6.98
C PHE A 16 -15.69 -3.43 5.50
N THR A 17 -16.44 -2.45 5.01
CA THR A 17 -16.25 -1.94 3.65
C THR A 17 -14.85 -1.33 3.53
N PRO A 18 -14.02 -1.80 2.58
CA PRO A 18 -12.67 -1.26 2.40
C PRO A 18 -12.70 0.23 2.06
N GLN A 19 -11.80 0.99 2.68
CA GLN A 19 -11.64 2.41 2.37
C GLN A 19 -10.84 2.58 1.09
N GLU A 20 -11.16 3.61 0.33
CA GLU A 20 -10.46 3.94 -0.90
C GLU A 20 -9.99 5.38 -0.86
N THR A 21 -8.90 5.65 -1.58
CA THR A 21 -8.40 7.00 -1.81
C THR A 21 -7.73 7.05 -3.18
N THR A 22 -7.27 8.22 -3.58
CA THR A 22 -6.59 8.39 -4.85
C THR A 22 -5.16 8.88 -4.64
N PHE A 23 -4.32 8.60 -5.63
CA PHE A 23 -2.94 9.09 -5.70
C PHE A 23 -2.70 9.65 -7.09
N LYS A 24 -2.03 10.80 -7.15
CA LYS A 24 -1.71 11.47 -8.42
C LYS A 24 -0.30 11.09 -8.84
N SER A 25 -0.19 10.27 -9.89
CA SER A 25 1.08 9.77 -10.39
C SER A 25 1.67 10.70 -11.44
N ARG A 26 2.84 11.24 -11.15
CA ARG A 26 3.62 12.04 -12.10
C ARG A 26 4.36 11.15 -13.09
N LYS A 27 4.74 9.95 -12.66
CA LYS A 27 5.40 9.01 -13.56
C LYS A 27 4.45 8.54 -14.65
N LEU A 28 3.18 8.23 -14.32
CA LEU A 28 2.17 7.92 -15.33
C LEU A 28 1.88 9.10 -16.22
N GLN A 29 1.87 10.32 -15.68
CA GLN A 29 1.74 11.53 -16.48
C GLN A 29 2.79 11.57 -17.58
N ARG A 30 4.03 11.28 -17.25
CA ARG A 30 5.14 11.26 -18.20
C ARG A 30 5.01 10.13 -19.21
N ILE A 31 4.66 8.93 -18.75
CA ILE A 31 4.49 7.75 -19.61
C ILE A 31 3.38 8.00 -20.64
N LEU A 32 2.26 8.54 -20.18
CA LEU A 32 1.09 8.78 -21.02
C LEU A 32 1.13 10.11 -21.76
N LYS A 33 2.13 10.95 -21.49
CA LYS A 33 2.24 12.31 -22.04
C LYS A 33 0.98 13.13 -21.76
N ALA A 34 0.46 13.00 -20.53
CA ALA A 34 -0.74 13.71 -20.10
C ALA A 34 -0.40 15.13 -19.64
N ASP A 35 -1.39 16.03 -19.65
CA ASP A 35 -1.22 17.44 -19.27
C ASP A 35 -1.08 17.62 -17.76
N LYS A 36 -1.56 16.67 -16.97
CA LYS A 36 -1.55 16.72 -15.51
C LYS A 36 -1.28 15.33 -14.94
N PRO A 37 -0.93 15.22 -13.65
CA PRO A 37 -0.72 13.92 -13.01
C PRO A 37 -1.94 13.02 -13.18
N VAL A 38 -1.68 11.72 -13.40
CA VAL A 38 -2.73 10.72 -13.62
C VAL A 38 -3.19 10.19 -12.28
N GLU A 39 -4.50 10.26 -12.04
CA GLU A 39 -5.09 9.79 -10.80
C GLU A 39 -5.31 8.28 -10.83
N ILE A 40 -4.79 7.59 -9.81
CA ILE A 40 -5.02 6.15 -9.63
C ILE A 40 -5.81 5.94 -8.34
N THR A 41 -6.53 4.82 -8.25
CA THR A 41 -7.35 4.50 -7.08
C THR A 41 -6.69 3.43 -6.23
N LEU A 42 -6.58 3.70 -4.94
CA LEU A 42 -6.00 2.79 -3.95
C LEU A 42 -7.11 2.33 -2.99
N ARG A 43 -7.03 1.07 -2.58
CA ARG A 43 -7.98 0.47 -1.63
C ARG A 43 -7.22 -0.21 -0.50
N GLU A 44 -7.73 -0.07 0.74
CA GLU A 44 -7.12 -0.74 1.88
C GLU A 44 -7.11 -2.25 1.68
N LEU A 45 -6.05 -2.89 2.22
CA LEU A 45 -5.92 -4.34 2.20
C LEU A 45 -6.45 -4.92 3.51
N PRO A 46 -6.99 -6.16 3.49
CA PRO A 46 -7.31 -6.85 4.72
C PRO A 46 -6.09 -6.94 5.64
N TYR A 47 -6.32 -6.82 6.94
CA TYR A 47 -5.25 -6.80 7.96
C TYR A 47 -4.25 -7.96 7.78
N LYS A 48 -4.77 -9.17 7.66
CA LYS A 48 -3.92 -10.36 7.53
C LYS A 48 -3.03 -10.31 6.28
N ARG A 49 -3.62 -9.88 5.17
CA ARG A 49 -2.86 -9.78 3.91
C ARG A 49 -1.78 -8.71 3.98
N PHE A 50 -2.10 -7.56 4.55
CA PHE A 50 -1.14 -6.49 4.75
C PHE A 50 0.02 -6.97 5.62
N SER A 51 -0.28 -7.63 6.75
CA SER A 51 0.73 -8.19 7.65
C SER A 51 1.64 -9.19 6.96
N ASP A 52 1.08 -10.08 6.14
CA ASP A 52 1.86 -11.09 5.41
C ASP A 52 2.84 -10.42 4.43
N LEU A 53 2.40 -9.37 3.75
CA LEU A 53 3.24 -8.65 2.80
C LEU A 53 4.35 -7.85 3.50
N ILE A 54 4.03 -7.20 4.62
CA ILE A 54 5.02 -6.45 5.41
C ILE A 54 6.11 -7.39 5.97
N ALA A 55 5.73 -8.59 6.38
CA ALA A 55 6.68 -9.58 6.90
C ALA A 55 7.75 -9.96 5.86
N LYS A 56 7.47 -9.79 4.58
CA LYS A 56 8.43 -10.08 3.50
C LYS A 56 9.59 -9.09 3.41
N GLN A 57 9.58 -8.04 4.21
CA GLN A 57 10.70 -7.09 4.30
C GLN A 57 11.92 -7.68 5.00
N PHE A 58 11.75 -8.82 5.66
CA PHE A 58 12.79 -9.47 6.42
C PHE A 58 13.31 -10.70 5.69
N ASP A 59 14.59 -11.00 5.86
CA ASP A 59 15.20 -12.19 5.26
C ASP A 59 14.89 -13.44 6.10
N LYS A 60 15.46 -14.58 5.71
CA LYS A 60 15.25 -15.86 6.40
C LYS A 60 15.76 -15.87 7.85
N LYS A 61 16.68 -14.95 8.16
CA LYS A 61 17.25 -14.82 9.51
C LYS A 61 16.45 -13.85 10.40
N GLY A 62 15.39 -13.24 9.84
CA GLY A 62 14.61 -12.23 10.53
C GLY A 62 15.24 -10.85 10.51
N GLU A 63 16.26 -10.64 9.69
CA GLU A 63 16.92 -9.35 9.53
C GLU A 63 16.27 -8.55 8.40
N PHE A 64 16.20 -7.22 8.57
CA PHE A 64 15.68 -6.32 7.56
C PHE A 64 16.57 -6.36 6.30
N ASP A 65 15.95 -6.57 5.14
CA ASP A 65 16.63 -6.59 3.87
C ASP A 65 16.04 -5.52 2.95
N TYR A 66 16.89 -4.59 2.48
CA TYR A 66 16.46 -3.45 1.68
C TYR A 66 15.77 -3.86 0.37
N LYS A 67 16.32 -4.86 -0.33
CA LYS A 67 15.72 -5.35 -1.58
C LYS A 67 14.36 -5.97 -1.33
N SER A 68 14.24 -6.75 -0.26
CA SER A 68 12.97 -7.37 0.14
C SER A 68 11.94 -6.31 0.54
N ALA A 69 12.39 -5.24 1.21
CA ALA A 69 11.52 -4.12 1.57
C ALA A 69 10.97 -3.40 0.34
N MET A 70 11.82 -3.14 -0.66
CA MET A 70 11.38 -2.53 -1.91
C MET A 70 10.43 -3.43 -2.68
N ARG A 71 10.70 -4.74 -2.70
CA ARG A 71 9.82 -5.72 -3.33
C ARG A 71 8.47 -5.81 -2.62
N ALA A 72 8.47 -5.74 -1.28
CA ALA A 72 7.23 -5.72 -0.49
C ALA A 72 6.34 -4.53 -0.87
N LYS A 73 6.93 -3.37 -1.11
CA LYS A 73 6.18 -2.18 -1.55
C LYS A 73 5.52 -2.40 -2.90
N ALA A 74 6.23 -3.05 -3.84
CA ALA A 74 5.66 -3.39 -5.14
C ALA A 74 4.51 -4.39 -5.01
N LEU A 75 4.63 -5.36 -4.11
CA LEU A 75 3.56 -6.32 -3.83
C LEU A 75 2.34 -5.64 -3.20
N LEU A 76 2.55 -4.72 -2.26
CA LEU A 76 1.48 -3.93 -1.66
C LEU A 76 0.75 -3.11 -2.73
N ALA A 77 1.49 -2.43 -3.59
CA ALA A 77 0.92 -1.63 -4.67
C ALA A 77 0.12 -2.49 -5.64
N ALA A 78 0.65 -3.66 -6.01
CA ALA A 78 -0.02 -4.57 -6.93
C ALA A 78 -1.39 -5.02 -6.42
N GLU A 79 -1.55 -5.16 -5.12
CA GLU A 79 -2.83 -5.55 -4.51
C GLU A 79 -3.69 -4.34 -4.13
N GLY A 80 -3.08 -3.23 -3.71
CA GLY A 80 -3.79 -2.06 -3.24
C GLY A 80 -4.25 -1.11 -4.34
N ILE A 81 -3.62 -1.14 -5.52
CA ILE A 81 -4.06 -0.34 -6.66
C ILE A 81 -5.19 -1.09 -7.36
N VAL A 82 -6.40 -0.49 -7.36
CA VAL A 82 -7.56 -1.12 -7.99
C VAL A 82 -7.88 -0.54 -9.36
N ASP A 83 -7.42 0.66 -9.63
CA ASP A 83 -7.53 1.30 -10.94
C ASP A 83 -6.24 2.10 -11.20
N PRO A 84 -5.44 1.72 -12.21
CA PRO A 84 -5.62 0.63 -13.15
C PRO A 84 -5.46 -0.75 -12.49
N ASN A 85 -6.09 -1.77 -13.07
CA ASN A 85 -6.00 -3.14 -12.55
C ASN A 85 -4.67 -3.78 -12.99
N LEU A 86 -3.70 -3.82 -12.08
CA LEU A 86 -2.37 -4.37 -12.39
C LEU A 86 -2.36 -5.89 -12.55
N LYS A 87 -3.45 -6.55 -12.17
CA LYS A 87 -3.61 -8.00 -12.38
C LYS A 87 -4.06 -8.35 -13.80
N SER A 88 -4.40 -7.34 -14.61
CA SER A 88 -4.76 -7.53 -16.00
C SER A 88 -3.62 -8.17 -16.77
N GLU A 89 -3.86 -9.34 -17.33
CA GLU A 89 -2.88 -10.06 -18.15
C GLU A 89 -2.52 -9.25 -19.40
N GLU A 90 -3.51 -8.67 -20.05
CA GLU A 90 -3.33 -7.83 -21.23
C GLU A 90 -2.40 -6.64 -20.94
N LEU A 91 -2.63 -5.97 -19.81
CA LEU A 91 -1.80 -4.83 -19.40
C LEU A 91 -0.36 -5.26 -19.10
N ARG A 92 -0.19 -6.39 -18.40
CA ARG A 92 1.14 -6.92 -18.09
C ARG A 92 1.92 -7.30 -19.35
N GLU A 93 1.27 -7.98 -20.28
CA GLU A 93 1.88 -8.37 -21.55
C GLU A 93 2.28 -7.16 -22.35
N HIS A 94 1.43 -6.13 -22.40
CA HIS A 94 1.69 -4.91 -23.14
C HIS A 94 2.99 -4.22 -22.67
N PHE A 95 3.25 -4.18 -21.36
CA PHE A 95 4.45 -3.56 -20.82
C PHE A 95 5.57 -4.55 -20.52
N GLY A 96 5.42 -5.81 -20.88
CA GLY A 96 6.46 -6.82 -20.71
C GLY A 96 6.71 -7.20 -19.25
N ALA A 97 5.67 -7.15 -18.42
CA ALA A 97 5.77 -7.51 -16.99
C ALA A 97 5.23 -8.92 -16.76
N VAL A 98 5.98 -9.75 -16.02
CA VAL A 98 5.59 -11.12 -15.74
C VAL A 98 4.53 -11.17 -14.63
N THR A 99 4.68 -10.33 -13.60
CA THR A 99 3.78 -10.31 -12.44
C THR A 99 3.18 -8.92 -12.24
N PRO A 100 2.07 -8.81 -11.48
CA PRO A 100 1.54 -7.48 -11.12
C PRO A 100 2.53 -6.61 -10.37
N ALA A 101 3.38 -7.19 -9.51
CA ALA A 101 4.41 -6.43 -8.80
C ALA A 101 5.49 -5.90 -9.75
N ASP A 102 5.88 -6.68 -10.75
CA ASP A 102 6.80 -6.22 -11.80
C ASP A 102 6.22 -5.05 -12.57
N LEU A 103 4.92 -5.11 -12.87
CA LEU A 103 4.21 -4.02 -13.54
C LEU A 103 4.18 -2.76 -12.66
N ALA A 104 3.93 -2.92 -11.37
CA ALA A 104 3.95 -1.80 -10.42
C ALA A 104 5.32 -1.12 -10.41
N GLU A 105 6.39 -1.88 -10.40
CA GLU A 105 7.75 -1.33 -10.45
C GLU A 105 7.99 -0.53 -11.72
N LYS A 106 7.55 -1.04 -12.86
CA LYS A 106 7.71 -0.36 -14.15
C LYS A 106 6.91 0.94 -14.24
N LEU A 107 5.65 0.90 -13.80
CA LEU A 107 4.74 2.04 -13.95
C LEU A 107 4.99 3.15 -12.93
N PHE A 108 5.41 2.80 -11.72
CA PHE A 108 5.48 3.75 -10.61
C PHE A 108 6.89 4.02 -10.07
N GLY A 109 7.80 3.04 -10.14
CA GLY A 109 9.18 3.23 -9.68
C GLY A 109 9.25 3.75 -8.25
N ALA A 110 9.96 4.87 -8.05
CA ALA A 110 10.14 5.47 -6.72
C ALA A 110 8.83 5.92 -6.06
N GLU A 111 7.78 6.16 -6.85
CA GLU A 111 6.46 6.49 -6.30
C GLU A 111 5.87 5.37 -5.45
N LEU A 112 6.40 4.14 -5.56
CA LEU A 112 5.98 3.03 -4.73
C LEU A 112 6.17 3.31 -3.24
N ASN A 113 7.12 4.15 -2.86
CA ASN A 113 7.32 4.55 -1.47
C ASN A 113 6.09 5.31 -0.93
N GLU A 114 5.61 6.30 -1.68
CA GLU A 114 4.43 7.07 -1.29
C GLU A 114 3.16 6.21 -1.34
N ILE A 115 3.02 5.39 -2.38
CA ILE A 115 1.87 4.51 -2.53
C ILE A 115 1.79 3.53 -1.36
N ALA A 116 2.92 2.93 -0.97
CA ALA A 116 2.97 2.01 0.17
C ALA A 116 2.61 2.72 1.48
N ASP A 117 3.07 3.96 1.67
CA ASP A 117 2.73 4.76 2.86
C ASP A 117 1.23 5.03 2.93
N ILE A 118 0.61 5.39 1.81
CA ILE A 118 -0.83 5.64 1.75
C ILE A 118 -1.60 4.35 2.07
N LEU A 119 -1.18 3.22 1.50
CA LEU A 119 -1.82 1.93 1.77
C LEU A 119 -1.67 1.53 3.23
N SER A 120 -0.53 1.83 3.85
CA SER A 120 -0.32 1.60 5.29
C SER A 120 -1.29 2.42 6.12
N ASP A 121 -1.45 3.70 5.79
CA ASP A 121 -2.38 4.60 6.47
C ASP A 121 -3.82 4.12 6.35
N LEU A 122 -4.25 3.76 5.14
CA LEU A 122 -5.60 3.23 4.90
C LEU A 122 -5.87 1.94 5.67
N SER A 123 -4.85 1.11 5.82
CA SER A 123 -4.96 -0.21 6.48
C SER A 123 -4.77 -0.14 8.00
N GLY A 124 -4.63 1.06 8.55
CA GLY A 124 -4.53 1.28 9.99
C GLY A 124 -3.14 1.05 10.59
N PHE A 125 -2.11 0.92 9.76
CA PHE A 125 -0.73 0.72 10.20
C PHE A 125 0.04 2.05 10.24
N THR A 126 -0.65 3.12 10.62
CA THR A 126 -0.07 4.46 10.58
C THR A 126 0.83 4.69 11.77
N GLN A 127 2.12 4.75 11.50
CA GLN A 127 3.02 5.53 12.31
C GLN A 127 3.86 6.31 11.32
N SER A 128 3.73 7.63 11.30
CA SER A 128 4.63 8.46 10.52
C SER A 128 6.04 8.25 11.09
N ASP A 129 7.06 8.34 10.25
CA ASP A 129 8.44 8.20 10.71
C ASP A 129 8.74 9.20 11.85
N GLU A 130 8.14 10.39 11.80
CA GLU A 130 8.26 11.39 12.85
C GLU A 130 7.67 10.92 14.18
N GLU A 131 6.48 10.34 14.17
CA GLU A 131 5.83 9.79 15.38
C GLU A 131 6.65 8.65 15.97
N ALA A 132 7.16 7.76 15.13
CA ALA A 132 8.01 6.66 15.57
C ALA A 132 9.32 7.19 16.20
N GLU A 133 9.93 8.21 15.61
CA GLU A 133 11.12 8.85 16.15
C GLU A 133 10.84 9.54 17.48
N GLU A 134 9.72 10.25 17.60
CA GLU A 134 9.31 10.91 18.84
C GLU A 134 9.10 9.88 19.95
N GLU A 135 8.36 8.80 19.69
CA GLU A 135 8.18 7.72 20.66
C GLU A 135 9.50 7.11 21.10
N PHE A 136 10.39 6.84 20.13
CA PHE A 136 11.72 6.30 20.43
C PHE A 136 12.53 7.24 21.30
N ASN A 137 12.51 8.55 21.00
CA ASN A 137 13.22 9.56 21.79
C ASN A 137 12.64 9.71 23.20
N GLU A 138 11.32 9.65 23.37
CA GLU A 138 10.67 9.66 24.67
C GLU A 138 11.11 8.47 25.53
N ILE A 139 11.13 7.28 24.96
CA ILE A 139 11.59 6.07 25.64
C ILE A 139 13.06 6.20 26.04
N LYS A 140 13.89 6.73 25.14
CA LYS A 140 15.32 6.90 25.39
C LYS A 140 15.62 7.93 26.49
N ASN A 141 14.78 8.95 26.62
CA ASN A 141 14.96 10.07 27.54
C ASN A 141 14.20 9.90 28.86
N SER A 142 13.43 8.85 29.03
CA SER A 142 12.67 8.59 30.24
C SER A 142 13.47 7.83 31.31
#